data_583519db386f72096ce6724539b28f1e
#
_entry.id   583519db386f72096ce6724539b28f1e
#
_cell.length_a   1.000
_cell.length_b   1.000
_cell.length_c   1.000
_cell.angle_alpha   90.00
_cell.angle_beta   90.00
_cell.angle_gamma   90.00
#
_symmetry.space_group_name_H-M   'P 1'
#
loop_
_entity.id
_entity.type
_entity.pdbx_description
1 polymer ?
#
loop_
_entity_poly.entity_id
_entity_poly.type
_entity_poly.pdbx_seq_one_letter_code
_entity_poly.pdbx_strand_id
1 'polypeptide(L)'
;WLVLVLRWLFDAVRYLAAGASAAQLFGPGGPCGPGYLRYFVFLQMWLPSDNWMLWNNRNVLWTMSAFAFFYLLAPWLYRLCKRFWGALALLVVCLAVKGRIGGLIESSLAAFPAEANISEFSAKTPVMTLYCFIFGMAAFAAVRENKQFLYGAFCILLAVLTNFQRAGFECVFTVFVLLAVQNPQGVGLAENQKFAQAVEFVGAGSFWLYLAHPLVLELLPGTQGLYGFIVSFLVLMNIGI
;
A
#
# COMPACT_ATOMS: atom_id res chain seq x y z
N TRP A 1 5.04 2.63 13.89
CA TRP A 1 5.87 3.71 14.43
C TRP A 1 7.35 3.37 14.45
N LEU A 2 7.76 2.14 14.79
CA LEU A 2 9.18 1.77 14.85
C LEU A 2 9.94 2.15 13.55
N VAL A 3 9.41 1.78 12.39
CA VAL A 3 10.01 2.10 11.09
C VAL A 3 10.12 3.62 10.88
N LEU A 4 9.12 4.40 11.31
CA LEU A 4 9.17 5.86 11.23
C LEU A 4 10.29 6.45 12.10
N VAL A 5 10.42 5.98 13.33
CA VAL A 5 11.49 6.42 14.24
C VAL A 5 12.85 6.04 13.70
N LEU A 6 13.01 4.79 13.23
CA LEU A 6 14.28 4.34 12.64
C LEU A 6 14.64 5.13 11.38
N ARG A 7 13.67 5.43 10.52
CA ARG A 7 13.87 6.26 9.33
C ARG A 7 14.30 7.67 9.72
N TRP A 8 13.61 8.28 10.67
CA TRP A 8 13.95 9.62 11.17
C TRP A 8 15.36 9.68 11.77
N LEU A 9 15.74 8.70 12.60
CA LEU A 9 17.08 8.58 13.16
C LEU A 9 18.15 8.38 12.08
N PHE A 10 17.88 7.53 11.10
CA PHE A 10 18.78 7.28 9.99
C PHE A 10 19.04 8.56 9.17
N ASP A 11 17.98 9.29 8.82
CA ASP A 11 18.12 10.54 8.11
C ASP A 11 18.86 11.58 8.96
N ALA A 12 18.57 11.68 10.26
CA ALA A 12 19.29 12.58 11.17
C ALA A 12 20.79 12.31 11.17
N VAL A 13 21.17 11.05 11.38
CA VAL A 13 22.60 10.65 11.40
C VAL A 13 23.26 10.92 10.04
N ARG A 14 22.63 10.54 8.94
CA ARG A 14 23.15 10.71 7.60
C ARG A 14 23.41 12.19 7.24
N TYR A 15 22.46 13.07 7.54
CA TYR A 15 22.58 14.49 7.24
C TYR A 15 23.61 15.19 8.15
N LEU A 16 23.67 14.82 9.43
CA LEU A 16 24.70 15.34 10.34
C LEU A 16 26.09 14.87 9.90
N ALA A 17 26.24 13.61 9.51
CA ALA A 17 27.51 13.10 8.96
C ALA A 17 27.94 13.79 7.65
N ALA A 18 26.97 14.28 6.87
CA ALA A 18 27.21 15.08 5.68
C ALA A 18 27.48 16.58 5.98
N GLY A 19 27.54 16.99 7.26
CA GLY A 19 27.83 18.35 7.68
C GLY A 19 26.64 19.29 7.69
N ALA A 20 25.42 18.79 7.63
CA ALA A 20 24.22 19.62 7.72
C ALA A 20 24.10 20.28 9.11
N SER A 21 23.71 21.54 9.14
CA SER A 21 23.43 22.23 10.39
C SER A 21 22.10 21.74 11.02
N ALA A 22 21.96 21.94 12.32
CA ALA A 22 20.71 21.62 13.02
C ALA A 22 19.50 22.37 12.43
N ALA A 23 19.67 23.61 11.98
CA ALA A 23 18.61 24.37 11.34
C ALA A 23 18.19 23.78 9.99
N GLN A 24 19.11 23.25 9.20
CA GLN A 24 18.81 22.56 7.95
C GLN A 24 18.12 21.21 8.18
N LEU A 25 18.48 20.52 9.26
CA LEU A 25 17.94 19.20 9.58
C LEU A 25 16.54 19.28 10.19
N PHE A 26 16.36 20.12 11.20
CA PHE A 26 15.15 20.21 12.01
C PHE A 26 14.26 21.41 11.67
N GLY A 27 14.67 22.26 10.72
CA GLY A 27 13.86 23.37 10.23
C GLY A 27 12.57 22.92 9.54
N PRO A 28 11.66 23.85 9.21
CA PRO A 28 10.35 23.51 8.62
C PRO A 28 10.42 22.67 7.33
N GLY A 29 11.43 22.91 6.48
CA GLY A 29 11.69 22.14 5.25
C GLY A 29 12.74 21.04 5.41
N GLY A 30 13.28 20.83 6.61
CA GLY A 30 14.31 19.82 6.85
C GLY A 30 13.77 18.38 6.89
N PRO A 31 14.61 17.40 6.57
CA PRO A 31 14.21 15.98 6.53
C PRO A 31 13.72 15.44 7.88
N CYS A 32 14.14 16.02 8.99
CA CYS A 32 13.70 15.68 10.34
C CYS A 32 12.82 16.78 10.99
N GLY A 33 12.33 17.71 10.17
CA GLY A 33 11.54 18.85 10.62
C GLY A 33 10.13 18.50 11.10
N PRO A 34 9.39 19.47 11.62
CA PRO A 34 8.05 19.25 12.22
C PRO A 34 7.04 18.68 11.22
N GLY A 35 7.25 18.86 9.92
CA GLY A 35 6.44 18.23 8.88
C GLY A 35 6.43 16.69 8.94
N TYR A 36 7.46 16.09 9.52
CA TYR A 36 7.52 14.64 9.72
C TYR A 36 6.45 14.12 10.69
N LEU A 37 5.96 14.95 11.61
CA LEU A 37 4.94 14.56 12.60
C LEU A 37 3.63 14.07 11.95
N ARG A 38 3.31 14.52 10.72
CA ARG A 38 2.13 14.06 9.97
C ARG A 38 2.14 12.55 9.73
N TYR A 39 3.32 11.92 9.69
CA TYR A 39 3.46 10.49 9.49
C TYR A 39 3.02 9.69 10.73
N PHE A 40 3.22 10.23 11.91
CA PHE A 40 2.78 9.59 13.15
C PHE A 40 1.26 9.57 13.32
N VAL A 41 0.55 10.49 12.64
CA VAL A 41 -0.91 10.56 12.63
C VAL A 41 -1.53 10.12 11.29
N PHE A 42 -0.71 9.52 10.40
CA PHE A 42 -1.13 8.97 9.10
C PHE A 42 -1.73 9.99 8.11
N LEU A 43 -1.37 11.26 8.25
CA LEU A 43 -1.85 12.34 7.37
C LEU A 43 -0.91 12.67 6.20
N GLN A 44 0.17 11.91 6.02
CA GLN A 44 1.20 12.17 5.00
C GLN A 44 0.67 12.18 3.56
N MET A 45 -0.40 11.42 3.27
CA MET A 45 -0.98 11.33 1.93
C MET A 45 -2.22 12.23 1.73
N TRP A 46 -2.46 13.16 2.65
CA TRP A 46 -3.52 14.14 2.54
C TRP A 46 -3.01 15.52 2.11
N LEU A 47 -1.77 15.83 2.45
CA LEU A 47 -1.12 17.09 2.16
C LEU A 47 0.26 16.81 1.56
N PRO A 48 0.53 17.21 0.31
CA PRO A 48 1.85 17.08 -0.29
C PRO A 48 2.87 17.93 0.47
N SER A 49 4.14 17.54 0.39
CA SER A 49 5.26 18.30 0.91
C SER A 49 6.47 18.07 0.02
N ASP A 50 7.40 18.99 -0.01
CA ASP A 50 8.61 18.92 -0.83
C ASP A 50 9.45 17.67 -0.53
N ASN A 51 9.37 17.18 0.70
CA ASN A 51 10.11 16.00 1.17
C ASN A 51 9.26 14.71 1.25
N TRP A 52 8.08 14.67 0.60
CA TRP A 52 7.18 13.53 0.78
C TRP A 52 7.79 12.20 0.31
N MET A 53 8.61 12.18 -0.72
CA MET A 53 9.30 10.98 -1.19
C MET A 53 10.33 10.47 -0.18
N LEU A 54 11.10 11.37 0.40
CA LEU A 54 12.13 11.04 1.39
C LEU A 54 11.49 10.50 2.66
N TRP A 55 10.54 11.27 3.22
CA TRP A 55 9.87 10.90 4.46
C TRP A 55 8.97 9.69 4.33
N ASN A 56 8.48 9.42 3.12
CA ASN A 56 7.64 8.28 2.82
C ASN A 56 8.44 6.96 2.71
N ASN A 57 9.66 6.92 3.21
CA ASN A 57 10.57 5.80 3.14
C ASN A 57 10.65 5.24 1.71
N ARG A 58 11.11 6.06 0.78
CA ARG A 58 11.10 5.76 -0.66
C ARG A 58 9.73 5.30 -1.16
N ASN A 59 8.71 6.00 -0.70
CA ASN A 59 7.35 5.80 -1.19
C ASN A 59 6.68 4.48 -0.77
N VAL A 60 7.01 3.97 0.41
CA VAL A 60 6.38 2.76 0.98
C VAL A 60 5.35 3.11 2.04
N LEU A 61 5.58 4.18 2.84
CA LEU A 61 4.74 4.51 3.98
C LEU A 61 3.36 5.08 3.61
N TRP A 62 3.09 5.35 2.33
CA TRP A 62 1.77 5.79 1.87
C TRP A 62 0.66 4.79 2.25
N THR A 63 0.98 3.50 2.28
CA THR A 63 0.04 2.44 2.65
C THR A 63 -0.47 2.58 4.06
N MET A 64 0.34 3.11 5.00
CA MET A 64 -0.11 3.36 6.38
C MET A 64 -1.24 4.37 6.43
N SER A 65 -1.15 5.45 5.64
CA SER A 65 -2.22 6.45 5.51
C SER A 65 -3.49 5.84 4.88
N ALA A 66 -3.33 5.01 3.85
CA ALA A 66 -4.43 4.32 3.20
C ALA A 66 -5.13 3.36 4.18
N PHE A 67 -4.38 2.51 4.90
CA PHE A 67 -4.95 1.59 5.88
C PHE A 67 -5.66 2.32 7.02
N ALA A 68 -5.05 3.36 7.59
CA ALA A 68 -5.69 4.14 8.65
C ALA A 68 -7.05 4.71 8.19
N PHE A 69 -7.10 5.25 6.98
CA PHE A 69 -8.34 5.74 6.37
C PHE A 69 -9.37 4.62 6.14
N PHE A 70 -8.94 3.46 5.62
CA PHE A 70 -9.84 2.33 5.41
C PHE A 70 -10.41 1.81 6.73
N TYR A 71 -9.60 1.68 7.78
CA TYR A 71 -10.08 1.27 9.10
C TYR A 71 -11.08 2.27 9.68
N LEU A 72 -10.85 3.57 9.47
CA LEU A 72 -11.80 4.61 9.88
C LEU A 72 -13.13 4.46 9.13
N LEU A 73 -13.10 4.18 7.83
CA LEU A 73 -14.30 4.01 7.02
C LEU A 73 -14.93 2.61 7.12
N ALA A 74 -14.22 1.62 7.62
CA ALA A 74 -14.65 0.22 7.63
C ALA A 74 -16.08 -0.02 8.17
N PRO A 75 -16.54 0.63 9.27
CA PRO A 75 -17.89 0.43 9.78
C PRO A 75 -18.99 0.83 8.77
N TRP A 76 -18.77 1.92 8.03
CA TRP A 76 -19.71 2.40 7.00
C TRP A 76 -19.63 1.56 5.74
N LEU A 77 -18.40 1.29 5.28
CA LEU A 77 -18.18 0.42 4.13
C LEU A 77 -18.76 -0.97 4.35
N TYR A 78 -18.60 -1.55 5.54
CA TYR A 78 -19.19 -2.85 5.86
C TYR A 78 -20.71 -2.84 5.73
N ARG A 79 -21.39 -1.77 6.18
CA ARG A 79 -22.85 -1.66 6.03
C ARG A 79 -23.28 -1.63 4.57
N LEU A 80 -22.55 -0.90 3.71
CA LEU A 80 -22.81 -0.81 2.27
C LEU A 80 -22.45 -2.12 1.54
N CYS A 81 -21.33 -2.73 1.91
CA CYS A 81 -20.81 -3.95 1.29
C CYS A 81 -21.31 -5.23 1.96
N LYS A 82 -22.28 -5.15 2.89
CA LYS A 82 -22.84 -6.31 3.58
C LYS A 82 -23.42 -7.34 2.62
N ARG A 83 -23.94 -6.91 1.46
CA ARG A 83 -24.45 -7.78 0.40
C ARG A 83 -23.56 -7.68 -0.83
N PHE A 84 -23.41 -8.77 -1.56
CA PHE A 84 -22.60 -8.82 -2.78
C PHE A 84 -22.93 -7.71 -3.78
N TRP A 85 -24.21 -7.52 -4.09
CA TRP A 85 -24.63 -6.49 -5.05
C TRP A 85 -24.33 -5.06 -4.59
N GLY A 86 -24.42 -4.80 -3.29
CA GLY A 86 -24.04 -3.49 -2.72
C GLY A 86 -22.52 -3.24 -2.86
N ALA A 87 -21.69 -4.26 -2.55
CA ALA A 87 -20.24 -4.18 -2.72
C ALA A 87 -19.84 -4.00 -4.19
N LEU A 88 -20.48 -4.76 -5.10
CA LEU A 88 -20.23 -4.65 -6.53
C LEU A 88 -20.63 -3.28 -7.09
N ALA A 89 -21.80 -2.77 -6.72
CA ALA A 89 -22.25 -1.45 -7.13
C ALA A 89 -21.28 -0.36 -6.64
N LEU A 90 -20.86 -0.41 -5.38
CA LEU A 90 -19.88 0.53 -4.83
C LEU A 90 -18.56 0.45 -5.57
N LEU A 91 -18.07 -0.76 -5.89
CA LEU A 91 -16.85 -0.96 -6.67
C LEU A 91 -16.95 -0.31 -8.06
N VAL A 92 -18.06 -0.55 -8.77
CA VAL A 92 -18.30 0.06 -10.10
C VAL A 92 -18.32 1.58 -10.01
N VAL A 93 -18.99 2.15 -9.01
CA VAL A 93 -19.03 3.60 -8.80
C VAL A 93 -17.61 4.14 -8.53
N CYS A 94 -16.85 3.52 -7.64
CA CYS A 94 -15.49 3.94 -7.34
C CYS A 94 -14.59 3.92 -8.58
N LEU A 95 -14.67 2.87 -9.39
CA LEU A 95 -13.90 2.77 -10.64
C LEU A 95 -14.34 3.80 -11.69
N ALA A 96 -15.65 4.07 -11.80
CA ALA A 96 -16.18 5.05 -12.73
C ALA A 96 -15.76 6.49 -12.40
N VAL A 97 -15.71 6.84 -11.10
CA VAL A 97 -15.35 8.20 -10.67
C VAL A 97 -13.86 8.41 -10.43
N LYS A 98 -13.07 7.33 -10.33
CA LYS A 98 -11.62 7.36 -10.03
C LYS A 98 -10.85 8.38 -10.87
N GLY A 99 -11.04 8.36 -12.19
CA GLY A 99 -10.33 9.28 -13.10
C GLY A 99 -10.69 10.75 -12.88
N ARG A 100 -11.97 11.04 -12.58
CA ARG A 100 -12.41 12.41 -12.28
C ARG A 100 -11.88 12.90 -10.95
N ILE A 101 -11.89 12.05 -9.94
CA ILE A 101 -11.34 12.38 -8.61
C ILE A 101 -9.83 12.62 -8.73
N GLY A 102 -9.10 11.77 -9.44
CA GLY A 102 -7.66 11.95 -9.69
C GLY A 102 -7.36 13.30 -10.35
N GLY A 103 -8.08 13.66 -11.42
CA GLY A 103 -7.93 14.96 -12.08
C GLY A 103 -8.26 16.16 -11.18
N LEU A 104 -9.27 16.04 -10.30
CA LEU A 104 -9.58 17.07 -9.31
C LEU A 104 -8.47 17.22 -8.27
N ILE A 105 -7.91 16.12 -7.78
CA ILE A 105 -6.78 16.14 -6.84
C ILE A 105 -5.58 16.79 -7.51
N GLU A 106 -5.20 16.36 -8.71
CA GLU A 106 -4.06 16.91 -9.45
C GLU A 106 -4.20 18.40 -9.73
N SER A 107 -5.39 18.85 -10.17
CA SER A 107 -5.66 20.26 -10.40
C SER A 107 -5.61 21.10 -9.11
N SER A 108 -6.10 20.56 -8.00
CA SER A 108 -6.04 21.23 -6.69
C SER A 108 -4.61 21.34 -6.16
N LEU A 109 -3.74 20.42 -6.56
CA LEU A 109 -2.34 20.37 -6.14
C LEU A 109 -1.39 21.11 -7.10
N ALA A 110 -1.87 21.59 -8.24
CA ALA A 110 -1.07 22.27 -9.26
C ALA A 110 -0.38 23.56 -8.74
N ALA A 111 -0.86 24.12 -7.63
CA ALA A 111 -0.24 25.27 -6.96
C ALA A 111 0.95 24.89 -6.06
N PHE A 112 1.20 23.61 -5.81
CA PHE A 112 2.34 23.16 -5.02
C PHE A 112 3.63 23.11 -5.86
N PRO A 113 4.82 23.20 -5.23
CA PRO A 113 6.09 23.21 -5.95
C PRO A 113 6.24 22.03 -6.91
N ALA A 114 6.82 22.27 -8.07
CA ALA A 114 6.97 21.28 -9.15
C ALA A 114 7.86 20.07 -8.78
N GLU A 115 8.57 20.11 -7.68
CA GLU A 115 9.40 19.02 -7.16
C GLU A 115 8.55 17.86 -6.60
N ALA A 116 7.32 18.13 -6.19
CA ALA A 116 6.39 17.05 -5.82
C ALA A 116 5.90 16.39 -7.09
N ASN A 117 6.12 15.07 -7.23
CA ASN A 117 5.46 14.29 -8.29
C ASN A 117 3.96 14.17 -7.99
N ILE A 118 3.20 15.19 -8.41
CA ILE A 118 1.77 15.35 -8.09
C ILE A 118 0.96 14.16 -8.58
N SER A 119 1.26 13.63 -9.76
CA SER A 119 0.55 12.47 -10.33
C SER A 119 0.78 11.22 -9.47
N GLU A 120 2.02 10.98 -9.04
CA GLU A 120 2.34 9.85 -8.17
C GLU A 120 1.74 10.02 -6.77
N PHE A 121 1.77 11.23 -6.22
CA PHE A 121 1.12 11.54 -4.96
C PHE A 121 -0.39 11.33 -5.06
N SER A 122 -1.04 11.88 -6.09
CA SER A 122 -2.48 11.71 -6.35
C SER A 122 -2.86 10.24 -6.39
N ALA A 123 -2.15 9.42 -7.16
CA ALA A 123 -2.43 7.99 -7.31
C ALA A 123 -2.38 7.20 -5.99
N LYS A 124 -1.62 7.67 -5.00
CA LYS A 124 -1.40 7.02 -3.70
C LYS A 124 -2.23 7.62 -2.57
N THR A 125 -3.06 8.62 -2.85
CA THR A 125 -3.97 9.15 -1.82
C THR A 125 -4.95 8.07 -1.34
N PRO A 126 -5.38 8.09 -0.07
CA PRO A 126 -6.32 7.10 0.46
C PRO A 126 -7.62 7.02 -0.33
N VAL A 127 -8.08 8.14 -0.88
CA VAL A 127 -9.31 8.19 -1.69
C VAL A 127 -9.11 7.46 -3.02
N MET A 128 -7.95 7.65 -3.67
CA MET A 128 -7.65 7.01 -4.95
C MET A 128 -7.39 5.50 -4.84
N THR A 129 -6.99 5.02 -3.65
CA THR A 129 -6.73 3.60 -3.39
C THR A 129 -7.91 2.88 -2.73
N LEU A 130 -8.99 3.59 -2.41
CA LEU A 130 -10.18 3.03 -1.76
C LEU A 130 -10.78 1.85 -2.52
N TYR A 131 -10.77 1.89 -3.86
CA TYR A 131 -11.31 0.81 -4.68
C TYR A 131 -10.60 -0.54 -4.44
N CYS A 132 -9.30 -0.56 -4.14
CA CYS A 132 -8.58 -1.80 -3.81
C CYS A 132 -9.18 -2.49 -2.58
N PHE A 133 -9.55 -1.69 -1.58
CA PHE A 133 -10.19 -2.21 -0.37
C PHE A 133 -11.60 -2.75 -0.66
N ILE A 134 -12.35 -2.05 -1.51
CA ILE A 134 -13.69 -2.48 -1.92
C ILE A 134 -13.62 -3.76 -2.76
N PHE A 135 -12.57 -3.97 -3.57
CA PHE A 135 -12.32 -5.25 -4.25
C PHE A 135 -12.30 -6.42 -3.25
N GLY A 136 -11.55 -6.28 -2.17
CA GLY A 136 -11.48 -7.30 -1.12
C GLY A 136 -12.82 -7.52 -0.41
N MET A 137 -13.56 -6.45 -0.13
CA MET A 137 -14.89 -6.55 0.49
C MET A 137 -15.89 -7.23 -0.44
N ALA A 138 -15.84 -6.94 -1.75
CA ALA A 138 -16.69 -7.59 -2.76
C ALA A 138 -16.35 -9.08 -2.91
N ALA A 139 -15.04 -9.44 -2.86
CA ALA A 139 -14.61 -10.83 -2.86
C ALA A 139 -15.14 -11.58 -1.63
N PHE A 140 -15.01 -11.00 -0.45
CA PHE A 140 -15.55 -11.57 0.79
C PHE A 140 -17.06 -11.76 0.73
N ALA A 141 -17.82 -10.76 0.26
CA ALA A 141 -19.26 -10.85 0.11
C ALA A 141 -19.65 -11.90 -0.94
N ALA A 142 -18.89 -12.02 -2.03
CA ALA A 142 -19.10 -13.01 -3.07
C ALA A 142 -18.92 -14.46 -2.53
N VAL A 143 -17.86 -14.71 -1.77
CA VAL A 143 -17.63 -16.02 -1.12
C VAL A 143 -18.75 -16.34 -0.15
N ARG A 144 -19.13 -15.40 0.71
CA ARG A 144 -20.18 -15.60 1.70
C ARG A 144 -21.56 -15.89 1.09
N GLU A 145 -21.86 -15.31 -0.08
CA GLU A 145 -23.14 -15.52 -0.78
C GLU A 145 -23.09 -16.56 -1.91
N ASN A 146 -22.00 -17.33 -2.01
CA ASN A 146 -21.76 -18.31 -3.08
C ASN A 146 -21.84 -17.71 -4.50
N LYS A 147 -21.33 -16.46 -4.66
CA LYS A 147 -21.30 -15.73 -5.94
C LYS A 147 -19.88 -15.53 -6.49
N GLN A 148 -18.91 -16.29 -5.99
CA GLN A 148 -17.50 -16.16 -6.35
C GLN A 148 -17.27 -16.36 -7.86
N PHE A 149 -18.00 -17.27 -8.51
CA PHE A 149 -17.90 -17.45 -9.97
C PHE A 149 -18.34 -16.18 -10.73
N LEU A 150 -19.47 -15.59 -10.31
CA LEU A 150 -19.99 -14.38 -10.91
C LEU A 150 -19.01 -13.21 -10.72
N TYR A 151 -18.42 -13.09 -9.52
CA TYR A 151 -17.44 -12.06 -9.25
C TYR A 151 -16.13 -12.27 -10.01
N GLY A 152 -15.67 -13.51 -10.12
CA GLY A 152 -14.51 -13.84 -10.96
C GLY A 152 -14.73 -13.49 -12.43
N ALA A 153 -15.90 -13.81 -12.98
CA ALA A 153 -16.27 -13.44 -14.35
C ALA A 153 -16.32 -11.92 -14.53
N PHE A 154 -16.86 -11.17 -13.56
CA PHE A 154 -16.82 -9.70 -13.57
C PHE A 154 -15.39 -9.17 -13.57
N CYS A 155 -14.48 -9.71 -12.74
CA CYS A 155 -13.08 -9.29 -12.71
C CYS A 155 -12.37 -9.54 -14.04
N ILE A 156 -12.58 -10.70 -14.66
CA ILE A 156 -12.01 -11.03 -15.97
C ILE A 156 -12.55 -10.06 -17.04
N LEU A 157 -13.86 -9.86 -17.07
CA LEU A 157 -14.48 -8.93 -18.03
C LEU A 157 -13.96 -7.50 -17.84
N LEU A 158 -13.84 -7.03 -16.61
CA LEU A 158 -13.30 -5.70 -16.30
C LEU A 158 -11.85 -5.58 -16.78
N ALA A 159 -11.01 -6.58 -16.52
CA ALA A 159 -9.62 -6.58 -16.96
C ALA A 159 -9.52 -6.50 -18.49
N VAL A 160 -10.30 -7.30 -19.20
CA VAL A 160 -10.33 -7.31 -20.67
C VAL A 160 -10.84 -5.98 -21.23
N LEU A 161 -11.97 -5.48 -20.75
CA LEU A 161 -12.57 -4.22 -21.22
C LEU A 161 -11.70 -3.00 -20.98
N THR A 162 -10.87 -3.03 -19.96
CA THR A 162 -9.97 -1.92 -19.63
C THR A 162 -8.53 -2.13 -20.12
N ASN A 163 -8.28 -3.18 -20.92
CA ASN A 163 -6.94 -3.59 -21.35
C ASN A 163 -5.93 -3.63 -20.19
N PHE A 164 -6.36 -4.11 -19.03
CA PHE A 164 -5.58 -4.17 -17.80
C PHE A 164 -5.09 -2.81 -17.23
N GLN A 165 -5.48 -1.68 -17.81
CA GLN A 165 -4.94 -0.36 -17.43
C GLN A 165 -5.54 0.21 -16.14
N ARG A 166 -6.79 -0.15 -15.79
CA ARG A 166 -7.50 0.49 -14.66
C ARG A 166 -7.43 -0.26 -13.35
N ALA A 167 -7.52 -1.58 -13.40
CA ALA A 167 -7.54 -2.44 -12.22
C ALA A 167 -7.10 -3.88 -12.58
N GLY A 168 -6.19 -4.04 -13.54
CA GLY A 168 -5.80 -5.35 -14.07
C GLY A 168 -5.14 -6.23 -13.02
N PHE A 169 -4.25 -5.67 -12.23
CA PHE A 169 -3.56 -6.41 -11.16
C PHE A 169 -4.55 -6.87 -10.09
N GLU A 170 -5.43 -5.98 -9.64
CA GLU A 170 -6.45 -6.28 -8.63
C GLU A 170 -7.43 -7.36 -9.12
N CYS A 171 -7.81 -7.31 -10.39
CA CYS A 171 -8.66 -8.32 -11.00
C CYS A 171 -7.99 -9.69 -11.03
N VAL A 172 -6.76 -9.78 -11.52
CA VAL A 172 -6.00 -11.05 -11.58
C VAL A 172 -5.78 -11.61 -10.20
N PHE A 173 -5.33 -10.78 -9.26
CA PHE A 173 -5.13 -11.19 -7.87
C PHE A 173 -6.42 -11.67 -7.22
N THR A 174 -7.54 -10.97 -7.44
CA THR A 174 -8.85 -11.36 -6.91
C THR A 174 -9.28 -12.72 -7.46
N VAL A 175 -9.14 -12.95 -8.77
CA VAL A 175 -9.47 -14.25 -9.37
C VAL A 175 -8.61 -15.35 -8.77
N PHE A 176 -7.31 -15.12 -8.60
CA PHE A 176 -6.40 -16.08 -7.97
C PHE A 176 -6.83 -16.42 -6.53
N VAL A 177 -7.16 -15.41 -5.71
CA VAL A 177 -7.64 -15.61 -4.34
C VAL A 177 -8.95 -16.39 -4.31
N LEU A 178 -9.90 -16.07 -5.21
CA LEU A 178 -11.18 -16.80 -5.30
C LEU A 178 -10.98 -18.27 -5.65
N LEU A 179 -10.08 -18.57 -6.59
CA LEU A 179 -9.73 -19.95 -6.96
C LEU A 179 -9.06 -20.71 -5.79
N ALA A 180 -8.16 -20.05 -5.07
CA ALA A 180 -7.50 -20.61 -3.90
C ALA A 180 -8.50 -20.93 -2.77
N VAL A 181 -9.47 -20.04 -2.53
CA VAL A 181 -10.53 -20.25 -1.52
C VAL A 181 -11.48 -21.39 -1.92
N GLN A 182 -11.77 -21.53 -3.23
CA GLN A 182 -12.65 -22.62 -3.71
C GLN A 182 -12.00 -23.98 -3.69
N ASN A 183 -10.70 -24.06 -3.86
CA ASN A 183 -9.97 -25.31 -3.92
C ASN A 183 -8.75 -25.33 -2.99
N PRO A 184 -8.96 -25.30 -1.67
CA PRO A 184 -7.87 -25.26 -0.70
C PRO A 184 -6.96 -26.50 -0.79
N GLN A 185 -7.50 -27.65 -1.23
CA GLN A 185 -6.72 -28.87 -1.44
C GLN A 185 -5.87 -28.83 -2.72
N GLY A 186 -6.40 -28.19 -3.79
CA GLY A 186 -5.68 -28.07 -5.07
C GLY A 186 -4.45 -27.18 -5.02
N VAL A 187 -4.30 -26.35 -3.99
CA VAL A 187 -3.10 -25.51 -3.77
C VAL A 187 -2.00 -26.28 -3.02
N GLY A 188 -2.26 -27.53 -2.59
CA GLY A 188 -1.28 -28.39 -1.89
C GLY A 188 -0.89 -27.89 -0.49
N LEU A 189 -1.48 -26.78 -0.06
CA LEU A 189 -1.18 -26.15 1.23
C LEU A 189 -1.70 -26.95 2.42
N ALA A 190 -2.78 -27.72 2.22
CA ALA A 190 -3.45 -28.45 3.30
C ALA A 190 -2.71 -29.76 3.70
N GLU A 191 -1.96 -30.38 2.79
CA GLU A 191 -1.31 -31.67 3.02
C GLU A 191 0.07 -31.55 3.67
N ASN A 192 0.78 -30.43 3.47
CA ASN A 192 2.10 -30.20 4.02
C ASN A 192 2.08 -29.15 5.13
N GLN A 193 1.93 -29.62 6.37
CA GLN A 193 1.85 -28.77 7.56
C GLN A 193 3.09 -27.83 7.71
N LYS A 194 4.29 -28.28 7.32
CA LYS A 194 5.51 -27.44 7.37
C LYS A 194 5.45 -26.33 6.33
N PHE A 195 4.93 -26.61 5.14
CA PHE A 195 4.76 -25.60 4.11
C PHE A 195 3.68 -24.57 4.50
N ALA A 196 2.56 -25.01 5.05
CA ALA A 196 1.52 -24.12 5.55
C ALA A 196 2.05 -23.19 6.66
N GLN A 197 2.81 -23.72 7.61
CA GLN A 197 3.47 -22.93 8.67
C GLN A 197 4.48 -21.93 8.11
N ALA A 198 5.27 -22.32 7.11
CA ALA A 198 6.21 -21.41 6.45
C ALA A 198 5.49 -20.26 5.72
N VAL A 199 4.40 -20.56 5.01
CA VAL A 199 3.57 -19.55 4.32
C VAL A 199 2.92 -18.59 5.33
N GLU A 200 2.38 -19.11 6.43
CA GLU A 200 1.80 -18.31 7.50
C GLU A 200 2.85 -17.39 8.15
N PHE A 201 4.03 -17.91 8.44
CA PHE A 201 5.15 -17.15 8.99
C PHE A 201 5.57 -16.01 8.05
N VAL A 202 5.78 -16.31 6.75
CA VAL A 202 6.13 -15.29 5.75
C VAL A 202 4.99 -14.28 5.59
N GLY A 203 3.74 -14.76 5.59
CA GLY A 203 2.56 -13.90 5.50
C GLY A 203 2.44 -12.94 6.68
N ALA A 204 2.65 -13.42 7.90
CA ALA A 204 2.64 -12.60 9.11
C ALA A 204 3.74 -11.53 9.11
N GLY A 205 4.94 -11.89 8.61
CA GLY A 205 6.08 -10.97 8.50
C GLY A 205 6.03 -10.03 7.29
N SER A 206 5.24 -10.35 6.26
CA SER A 206 5.28 -9.68 4.95
C SER A 206 5.04 -8.18 5.01
N PHE A 207 4.15 -7.72 5.86
CA PHE A 207 3.86 -6.30 6.03
C PHE A 207 5.05 -5.53 6.65
N TRP A 208 5.71 -6.11 7.64
CA TRP A 208 6.92 -5.54 8.23
C TRP A 208 8.08 -5.51 7.24
N LEU A 209 8.25 -6.59 6.48
CA LEU A 209 9.22 -6.67 5.39
C LEU A 209 8.98 -5.56 4.37
N TYR A 210 7.72 -5.36 3.96
CA TYR A 210 7.34 -4.31 3.03
C TYR A 210 7.66 -2.91 3.57
N LEU A 211 7.39 -2.63 4.84
CA LEU A 211 7.66 -1.31 5.42
C LEU A 211 9.15 -1.02 5.63
N ALA A 212 9.93 -2.04 5.95
CA ALA A 212 11.34 -1.88 6.37
C ALA A 212 12.35 -2.06 5.22
N HIS A 213 11.98 -2.76 4.12
CA HIS A 213 12.94 -3.09 3.05
C HIS A 213 13.68 -1.87 2.45
N PRO A 214 13.08 -0.68 2.25
CA PRO A 214 13.82 0.43 1.67
C PRO A 214 14.91 0.95 2.61
N LEU A 215 14.66 0.94 3.93
CA LEU A 215 15.66 1.32 4.93
C LEU A 215 16.84 0.34 4.93
N VAL A 216 16.57 -0.96 4.85
CA VAL A 216 17.61 -1.99 4.79
C VAL A 216 18.43 -1.89 3.50
N LEU A 217 17.77 -1.62 2.35
CA LEU A 217 18.46 -1.42 1.07
C LEU A 217 19.37 -0.18 1.08
N GLU A 218 19.04 0.86 1.84
CA GLU A 218 19.90 2.04 2.00
C GLU A 218 21.10 1.78 2.91
N LEU A 219 20.94 0.91 3.91
CA LEU A 219 22.02 0.54 4.84
C LEU A 219 23.04 -0.42 4.22
N LEU A 220 22.65 -1.17 3.20
CA LEU A 220 23.49 -2.19 2.55
C LEU A 220 23.94 -1.70 1.16
N PRO A 221 25.04 -0.94 1.04
CA PRO A 221 25.54 -0.45 -0.23
C PRO A 221 25.87 -1.61 -1.19
N GLY A 222 25.53 -1.48 -2.46
CA GLY A 222 25.79 -2.49 -3.49
C GLY A 222 24.70 -3.55 -3.66
N THR A 223 23.61 -3.49 -2.90
CA THR A 223 22.51 -4.47 -2.94
C THR A 223 21.39 -4.09 -3.92
N GLN A 224 21.73 -3.46 -5.04
CA GLN A 224 20.75 -3.19 -6.08
C GLN A 224 20.44 -4.45 -6.90
N GLY A 225 19.17 -4.74 -7.14
CA GLY A 225 18.70 -5.90 -7.91
C GLY A 225 18.25 -7.09 -7.05
N LEU A 226 18.13 -8.26 -7.69
CA LEU A 226 17.62 -9.49 -7.05
C LEU A 226 18.42 -9.93 -5.83
N TYR A 227 19.75 -9.80 -5.87
CA TYR A 227 20.62 -10.12 -4.75
C TYR A 227 20.33 -9.24 -3.53
N GLY A 228 20.18 -7.93 -3.74
CA GLY A 228 19.83 -7.01 -2.66
C GLY A 228 18.45 -7.31 -2.06
N PHE A 229 17.49 -7.70 -2.88
CA PHE A 229 16.18 -8.14 -2.40
C PHE A 229 16.29 -9.40 -1.51
N ILE A 230 17.05 -10.42 -1.95
CA ILE A 230 17.25 -11.66 -1.17
C ILE A 230 17.96 -11.37 0.15
N VAL A 231 19.05 -10.59 0.12
CA VAL A 231 19.77 -10.22 1.35
C VAL A 231 18.89 -9.43 2.31
N SER A 232 18.13 -8.44 1.80
CA SER A 232 17.21 -7.66 2.61
C SER A 232 16.11 -8.53 3.23
N PHE A 233 15.57 -9.47 2.45
CA PHE A 233 14.59 -10.43 2.92
C PHE A 233 15.15 -11.29 4.06
N LEU A 234 16.35 -11.87 3.88
CA LEU A 234 17.00 -12.70 4.90
C LEU A 234 17.33 -11.90 6.17
N VAL A 235 17.84 -10.68 6.04
CA VAL A 235 18.15 -9.81 7.18
C VAL A 235 16.88 -9.46 7.96
N LEU A 236 15.83 -9.06 7.27
CA LEU A 236 14.57 -8.68 7.90
C LEU A 236 13.85 -9.86 8.56
N MET A 237 13.94 -11.05 7.97
CA MET A 237 13.40 -12.27 8.58
C MET A 237 14.14 -12.64 9.86
N ASN A 238 15.45 -12.31 9.99
CA ASN A 238 16.21 -12.57 11.22
C ASN A 238 16.00 -11.49 12.31
N ILE A 239 15.59 -10.26 11.95
CA ILE A 239 15.34 -9.18 12.91
C ILE A 239 13.89 -9.22 13.42
N GLY A 240 12.98 -9.76 12.64
CA GLY A 240 11.53 -9.80 12.93
C GLY A 240 11.08 -11.02 13.75
N ILE A 241 11.99 -11.87 14.18
CA ILE A 241 11.78 -13.00 15.10
C ILE A 241 12.24 -12.56 16.48
#